data_e886403d0cf406d9fa6a96dd367476fd
#
_entry.id   e886403d0cf406d9fa6a96dd367476fd
#
_cell.length_a   1.000
_cell.length_b   1.000
_cell.length_c   1.000
_cell.angle_alpha   90.00
_cell.angle_beta   90.00
_cell.angle_gamma   90.00
#
_symmetry.space_group_name_H-M   'P 1'
#
loop_
_entity.id
_entity.type
_entity.pdbx_description
1 polymer ?
#
loop_
_entity_poly.entity_id
_entity_poly.type
_entity_poly.pdbx_seq_one_letter_code
_entity_poly.pdbx_strand_id
1 'polypeptide(L)'
;MDPKAYLQITMFIDADKRPAAAKVFFNYLQPFLGKIEGALTKELLAHDEDVQVIHGFDSLEHAKEYLSSNLFTKHVAPVLKPTWPVDLGIRLHTVT
;
A
#
# COMPACT_ATOMS: atom_id res chain seq x y z
N MET A 1 -7.60 14.40 -10.45
CA MET A 1 -8.47 13.30 -10.91
C MET A 1 -8.89 12.46 -9.71
N ASP A 2 -10.16 12.13 -9.61
CA ASP A 2 -10.64 11.29 -8.51
C ASP A 2 -10.34 9.82 -8.81
N PRO A 3 -9.92 9.05 -7.79
CA PRO A 3 -9.68 7.63 -7.99
C PRO A 3 -10.94 6.86 -8.42
N LYS A 4 -10.76 5.90 -9.28
CA LYS A 4 -11.82 4.98 -9.74
C LYS A 4 -11.69 3.60 -9.12
N ALA A 5 -10.55 3.30 -8.51
CA ALA A 5 -10.30 2.05 -7.82
C ALA A 5 -9.37 2.29 -6.65
N TYR A 6 -9.49 1.44 -5.64
CA TYR A 6 -8.62 1.48 -4.46
C TYR A 6 -8.02 0.11 -4.20
N LEU A 7 -6.75 0.10 -3.85
CA LEU A 7 -6.07 -1.08 -3.32
C LEU A 7 -5.87 -0.85 -1.82
N GLN A 8 -6.45 -1.71 -1.01
CA GLN A 8 -6.32 -1.66 0.44
C GLN A 8 -5.42 -2.80 0.90
N ILE A 9 -4.38 -2.46 1.63
CA ILE A 9 -3.49 -3.45 2.26
C ILE A 9 -3.60 -3.27 3.76
N THR A 10 -4.05 -4.33 4.46
CA THR A 10 -4.19 -4.33 5.92
C THR A 10 -3.07 -5.16 6.53
N MET A 11 -2.38 -4.58 7.50
CA MET A 11 -1.24 -5.22 8.17
C MET A 11 -1.45 -5.18 9.67
N PHE A 12 -1.21 -6.33 10.33
CA PHE A 12 -1.24 -6.41 11.79
C PHE A 12 0.19 -6.25 12.28
N ILE A 13 0.54 -5.03 12.71
CA ILE A 13 1.90 -4.68 13.08
C ILE A 13 1.93 -4.28 14.56
N ASP A 14 2.83 -4.91 15.32
CA ASP A 14 3.03 -4.57 16.72
C ASP A 14 3.42 -3.08 16.86
N ALA A 15 2.99 -2.46 17.95
CA ALA A 15 3.18 -1.02 18.14
C ALA A 15 4.64 -0.60 18.06
N ASP A 16 5.57 -1.42 18.55
CA ASP A 16 7.00 -1.13 18.52
C ASP A 16 7.59 -1.18 17.11
N LYS A 17 6.92 -1.85 16.16
CA LYS A 17 7.37 -1.98 14.78
C LYS A 17 6.70 -0.97 13.83
N ARG A 18 5.68 -0.26 14.29
CA ARG A 18 4.95 0.72 13.47
C ARG A 18 5.83 1.86 12.96
N PRO A 19 6.78 2.41 13.75
CA PRO A 19 7.65 3.46 13.22
C PRO A 19 8.47 3.02 12.00
N ALA A 20 8.95 1.76 12.00
CA ALA A 20 9.69 1.23 10.85
C ALA A 20 8.80 1.09 9.62
N ALA A 21 7.55 0.61 9.81
CA ALA A 21 6.59 0.48 8.72
C ALA A 21 6.21 1.85 8.13
N ALA A 22 6.02 2.85 8.99
CA ALA A 22 5.72 4.22 8.54
C ALA A 22 6.88 4.79 7.73
N LYS A 23 8.11 4.52 8.12
CA LYS A 23 9.29 4.97 7.38
C LYS A 23 9.31 4.38 5.98
N VAL A 24 8.99 3.09 5.84
CA VAL A 24 8.88 2.45 4.53
C VAL A 24 7.80 3.12 3.69
N PHE A 25 6.64 3.39 4.28
CA PHE A 25 5.56 4.10 3.58
C PHE A 25 6.06 5.43 3.01
N PHE A 26 6.70 6.26 3.83
CA PHE A 26 7.17 7.58 3.39
C PHE A 26 8.30 7.47 2.37
N ASN A 27 9.19 6.50 2.51
CA ASN A 27 10.29 6.31 1.56
C ASN A 27 9.81 5.94 0.15
N TYR A 28 8.69 5.23 0.05
CA TYR A 28 8.16 4.77 -1.24
C TYR A 28 6.95 5.55 -1.74
N LEU A 29 6.51 6.58 -1.00
CA LEU A 29 5.37 7.39 -1.40
C LEU A 29 5.62 8.11 -2.73
N GLN A 30 6.73 8.84 -2.85
CA GLN A 30 7.04 9.57 -4.08
C GLN A 30 7.33 8.65 -5.26
N PRO A 31 8.12 7.57 -5.11
CA PRO A 31 8.27 6.61 -6.20
C PRO A 31 6.94 6.01 -6.65
N PHE A 32 6.02 5.72 -5.71
CA PHE A 32 4.70 5.21 -6.06
C PHE A 32 3.93 6.23 -6.92
N LEU A 33 3.85 7.47 -6.44
CA LEU A 33 3.09 8.50 -7.16
C LEU A 33 3.72 8.91 -8.48
N GLY A 34 5.06 8.85 -8.58
CA GLY A 34 5.78 9.31 -9.75
C GLY A 34 6.07 8.26 -10.81
N LYS A 35 6.11 6.97 -10.45
CA LYS A 35 6.55 5.91 -11.37
C LYS A 35 5.49 4.85 -11.65
N ILE A 36 4.48 4.71 -10.79
CA ILE A 36 3.44 3.70 -10.99
C ILE A 36 2.32 4.30 -11.83
N GLU A 37 2.08 3.67 -12.98
CA GLU A 37 1.04 4.14 -13.90
C GLU A 37 -0.33 4.07 -13.26
N GLY A 38 -1.08 5.17 -13.35
CA GLY A 38 -2.42 5.25 -12.78
C GLY A 38 -2.48 5.55 -11.29
N ALA A 39 -1.33 5.65 -10.61
CA ALA A 39 -1.28 5.95 -9.17
C ALA A 39 -1.67 7.40 -8.92
N LEU A 40 -2.70 7.62 -8.08
CA LEU A 40 -3.22 8.95 -7.78
C LEU A 40 -3.00 9.35 -6.34
N THR A 41 -3.24 8.45 -5.38
CA THR A 41 -3.14 8.75 -3.95
C THR A 41 -2.57 7.57 -3.17
N LYS A 42 -1.98 7.86 -2.01
CA LYS A 42 -1.53 6.83 -1.08
C LYS A 42 -1.64 7.39 0.33
N GLU A 43 -2.36 6.68 1.20
CA GLU A 43 -2.59 7.11 2.58
C GLU A 43 -2.30 5.98 3.55
N LEU A 44 -1.75 6.34 4.71
CA LEU A 44 -1.48 5.41 5.80
C LEU A 44 -2.46 5.68 6.92
N LEU A 45 -3.28 4.68 7.26
CA LEU A 45 -4.29 4.77 8.30
C LEU A 45 -3.92 3.82 9.44
N ALA A 46 -3.76 4.36 10.64
CA ALA A 46 -3.37 3.56 11.81
C ALA A 46 -4.56 3.37 12.74
N HIS A 47 -4.78 2.12 13.15
CA HIS A 47 -5.75 1.72 14.16
C HIS A 47 -5.01 1.09 15.34
N ASP A 48 -5.72 0.87 16.45
CA ASP A 48 -5.11 0.22 17.62
C ASP A 48 -4.61 -1.19 17.29
N GLU A 49 -5.34 -1.92 16.45
CA GLU A 49 -5.05 -3.31 16.13
C GLU A 49 -4.33 -3.51 14.80
N ASP A 50 -4.47 -2.58 13.86
CA ASP A 50 -3.92 -2.75 12.53
C ASP A 50 -3.49 -1.44 11.90
N VAL A 51 -2.80 -1.56 10.77
CA VAL A 51 -2.41 -0.43 9.93
C VAL A 51 -2.88 -0.74 8.52
N GLN A 52 -3.48 0.24 7.86
CA GLN A 52 -3.95 0.09 6.50
C GLN A 52 -3.27 1.10 5.58
N VAL A 53 -2.89 0.63 4.39
CA VAL A 53 -2.40 1.52 3.34
C VAL A 53 -3.44 1.51 2.22
N ILE A 54 -3.96 2.69 1.89
CA ILE A 54 -4.98 2.87 0.87
C ILE A 54 -4.32 3.53 -0.34
N HIS A 55 -4.36 2.83 -1.49
CA HIS A 55 -3.79 3.32 -2.75
C HIS A 55 -4.93 3.64 -3.70
N GLY A 56 -4.99 4.89 -4.17
CA GLY A 56 -5.98 5.30 -5.16
C GLY A 56 -5.42 5.22 -6.57
N PHE A 57 -6.19 4.63 -7.50
CA PHE A 57 -5.79 4.44 -8.89
C PHE A 57 -6.87 4.98 -9.83
N ASP A 58 -6.45 5.30 -11.06
CA ASP A 58 -7.37 5.76 -12.10
C ASP A 58 -8.21 4.61 -12.68
N SER A 59 -7.80 3.36 -12.48
CA SER A 59 -8.53 2.18 -12.96
C SER A 59 -8.20 0.96 -12.10
N LEU A 60 -9.11 -0.02 -12.13
CA LEU A 60 -8.87 -1.30 -11.44
C LEU A 60 -7.70 -2.06 -12.06
N GLU A 61 -7.53 -1.96 -13.37
CA GLU A 61 -6.42 -2.61 -14.06
C GLU A 61 -5.07 -2.11 -13.56
N HIS A 62 -4.92 -0.80 -13.41
CA HIS A 62 -3.68 -0.23 -12.89
C HIS A 62 -3.43 -0.63 -11.43
N ALA A 63 -4.49 -0.75 -10.63
CA ALA A 63 -4.36 -1.24 -9.26
C ALA A 63 -3.83 -2.68 -9.23
N LYS A 64 -4.33 -3.54 -10.12
CA LYS A 64 -3.86 -4.92 -10.23
C LYS A 64 -2.42 -5.00 -10.71
N GLU A 65 -2.06 -4.16 -11.68
CA GLU A 65 -0.69 -4.11 -12.20
C GLU A 65 0.32 -3.72 -11.13
N TYR A 66 -0.06 -2.84 -10.22
CA TYR A 66 0.83 -2.45 -9.13
C TYR A 66 1.24 -3.64 -8.26
N LEU A 67 0.32 -4.56 -7.98
CA LEU A 67 0.62 -5.74 -7.17
C LEU A 67 1.69 -6.64 -7.78
N SER A 68 1.84 -6.62 -9.11
CA SER A 68 2.88 -7.37 -9.79
C SER A 68 4.05 -6.49 -10.23
N SER A 69 4.05 -5.20 -9.86
CA SER A 69 5.12 -4.28 -10.24
C SER A 69 6.40 -4.58 -9.46
N ASN A 70 7.54 -4.18 -10.02
CA ASN A 70 8.83 -4.33 -9.36
C ASN A 70 8.90 -3.51 -8.06
N LEU A 71 8.28 -2.32 -8.05
CA LEU A 71 8.26 -1.49 -6.85
C LEU A 71 7.62 -2.23 -5.68
N PHE A 72 6.45 -2.84 -5.91
CA PHE A 72 5.76 -3.57 -4.84
C PHE A 72 6.46 -4.89 -4.50
N THR A 73 6.74 -5.73 -5.52
CA THR A 73 7.22 -7.10 -5.28
C THR A 73 8.66 -7.16 -4.82
N LYS A 74 9.52 -6.24 -5.26
CA LYS A 74 10.96 -6.29 -4.99
C LYS A 74 11.42 -5.29 -3.94
N HIS A 75 10.67 -4.20 -3.74
CA HIS A 75 11.12 -3.12 -2.86
C HIS A 75 10.22 -2.93 -1.65
N VAL A 76 8.90 -2.87 -1.85
CA VAL A 76 7.97 -2.58 -0.75
C VAL A 76 7.66 -3.82 0.08
N ALA A 77 7.20 -4.89 -0.56
CA ALA A 77 6.77 -6.09 0.16
C ALA A 77 7.90 -6.75 0.96
N PRO A 78 9.11 -6.96 0.41
CA PRO A 78 10.19 -7.58 1.18
C PRO A 78 10.64 -6.75 2.38
N VAL A 79 10.58 -5.41 2.29
CA VAL A 79 10.98 -4.55 3.40
C VAL A 79 9.94 -4.53 4.50
N LEU A 80 8.65 -4.55 4.16
CA LEU A 80 7.57 -4.58 5.14
C LEU A 80 7.37 -5.95 5.77
N LYS A 81 7.58 -7.02 5.01
CA LYS A 81 7.29 -8.38 5.46
C LYS A 81 7.86 -8.73 6.84
N PRO A 82 9.11 -8.38 7.18
CA PRO A 82 9.63 -8.67 8.52
C PRO A 82 8.94 -7.91 9.66
N THR A 83 8.16 -6.88 9.35
CA THR A 83 7.53 -6.03 10.37
C THR A 83 6.10 -6.46 10.72
N TRP A 84 5.52 -7.41 9.97
CA TRP A 84 4.17 -7.89 10.27
C TRP A 84 4.17 -9.37 10.65
N PRO A 85 3.36 -9.74 11.65
CA PRO A 85 3.35 -11.12 12.16
C PRO A 85 2.46 -12.08 11.38
N VAL A 86 1.57 -11.58 10.52
CA VAL A 86 0.62 -12.37 9.76
C VAL A 86 0.60 -11.92 8.30
N ASP A 87 -0.04 -12.73 7.45
CA ASP A 87 -0.16 -12.40 6.05
C ASP A 87 -0.95 -11.11 5.83
N LEU A 88 -0.63 -10.41 4.74
CA LEU A 88 -1.31 -9.18 4.37
C LEU A 88 -2.75 -9.45 3.97
N GLY A 89 -3.66 -8.58 4.45
CA GLY A 89 -5.01 -8.52 3.91
C GLY A 89 -5.05 -7.58 2.72
N ILE A 90 -5.22 -8.11 1.52
CA ILE A 90 -5.24 -7.30 0.30
C ILE A 90 -6.64 -7.29 -0.27
N ARG A 91 -7.18 -6.09 -0.50
CA ARG A 91 -8.49 -5.90 -1.11
C ARG A 91 -8.44 -4.89 -2.23
N LEU A 92 -9.15 -5.20 -3.30
CA LEU A 92 -9.35 -4.27 -4.41
C LEU A 92 -10.80 -3.81 -4.42
N HIS A 93 -10.99 -2.51 -4.56
CA HIS A 93 -12.31 -1.88 -4.59
C HIS A 93 -12.48 -1.07 -5.85
N THR A 94 -13.68 -1.06 -6.42
CA THR A 94 -14.04 -0.12 -7.48
C THR A 94 -14.97 0.94 -6.91
N VAL A 95 -14.83 2.15 -7.43
CA VAL A 95 -15.73 3.25 -7.06
C VAL A 95 -16.97 3.18 -7.97
N THR A 96 -18.12 3.07 -7.37
CA THR A 96 -19.39 2.99 -8.12
C THR A 96 -20.14 4.31 -8.11
#